data_73edef2b0973280046443428cc774bdc
#
_entry.id   73edef2b0973280046443428cc774bdc
#
_cell.length_a   1.000
_cell.length_b   1.000
_cell.length_c   1.000
_cell.angle_alpha   90.00
_cell.angle_beta   90.00
_cell.angle_gamma   90.00
#
_symmetry.space_group_name_H-M   'P 1'
#
loop_
_entity.id
_entity.type
_entity.pdbx_description
1 polymer ?
#
loop_
_entity_poly.entity_id
_entity_poly.type
_entity_poly.pdbx_seq_one_letter_code
_entity_poly.pdbx_strand_id
1 'polypeptide(L)'
;MNFKDYFIQLCNWLDKSYWGLKPRKRRIVGWCILITCITTLYFGGYLFYRGGKAIGQLCQSAWFSITEGDEQEEEYANSDEWSFKGSHRDFPVLEKNAKRYVQLSKDFDDLNDVQLAAAKKLGIKPLNSREDITKVQSKLVELKETKYYTIDPLTHSIPYLVPDAADFLTALGKLMQEYNGTHSRFILTSVLRTGSDVKSLSRTNGNASQNSCHCYGTTIDITYNRFDRRGITNDVQLKADLARALYDLKKAGYCYVKYEKKQACFHITVRPK
;
A
#
# COMPACT_ATOMS: atom_id res chain seq x y z
N MET A 1 3.96 -36.49 37.13
CA MET A 1 5.38 -36.15 36.92
C MET A 1 5.40 -34.85 36.17
N ASN A 2 6.01 -33.78 36.70
CA ASN A 2 6.08 -32.49 36.00
C ASN A 2 7.22 -32.50 34.99
N PHE A 3 7.24 -31.51 34.07
CA PHE A 3 8.25 -31.40 33.01
C PHE A 3 9.69 -31.33 33.54
N LYS A 4 9.88 -30.70 34.70
CA LYS A 4 11.17 -30.58 35.38
C LYS A 4 11.72 -31.92 35.81
N ASP A 5 10.88 -32.79 36.41
CA ASP A 5 11.28 -34.13 36.88
C ASP A 5 11.64 -35.05 35.73
N TYR A 6 10.85 -34.98 34.64
CA TYR A 6 11.14 -35.71 33.39
C TYR A 6 12.47 -35.28 32.78
N PHE A 7 12.75 -33.99 32.76
CA PHE A 7 13.98 -33.44 32.18
C PHE A 7 15.21 -33.87 32.99
N ILE A 8 15.14 -33.84 34.34
CA ILE A 8 16.23 -34.28 35.22
C ILE A 8 16.51 -35.78 35.01
N GLN A 9 15.47 -36.61 34.91
CA GLN A 9 15.64 -38.05 34.68
C GLN A 9 16.30 -38.31 33.31
N LEU A 10 15.89 -37.60 32.26
CA LEU A 10 16.51 -37.71 30.94
C LEU A 10 17.96 -37.28 30.93
N CYS A 11 18.33 -36.20 31.60
CA CYS A 11 19.71 -35.76 31.72
C CYS A 11 20.58 -36.78 32.45
N ASN A 12 20.09 -37.34 33.55
CA ASN A 12 20.81 -38.38 34.32
C ASN A 12 21.00 -39.68 33.53
N TRP A 13 19.98 -40.09 32.74
CA TRP A 13 20.07 -41.23 31.85
C TRP A 13 21.07 -41.01 30.72
N LEU A 14 21.05 -39.82 30.09
CA LEU A 14 21.99 -39.44 29.03
C LEU A 14 23.44 -39.44 29.54
N ASP A 15 23.65 -38.86 30.71
CA ASP A 15 25.00 -38.78 31.31
C ASP A 15 25.56 -40.18 31.59
N LYS A 16 24.80 -41.04 32.28
CA LYS A 16 25.19 -42.43 32.54
C LYS A 16 25.46 -43.23 31.28
N SER A 17 24.60 -43.07 30.25
CA SER A 17 24.73 -43.76 28.97
C SER A 17 25.92 -43.26 28.15
N TYR A 18 26.18 -41.96 28.18
CA TYR A 18 27.29 -41.33 27.47
C TYR A 18 28.67 -41.74 28.02
N TRP A 19 28.84 -41.76 29.34
CA TRP A 19 30.10 -42.13 29.97
C TRP A 19 30.42 -43.63 29.90
N GLY A 20 29.43 -44.47 29.68
CA GLY A 20 29.61 -45.89 29.40
C GLY A 20 30.18 -46.24 28.01
N LEU A 21 30.22 -45.29 27.08
CA LEU A 21 30.70 -45.52 25.72
C LEU A 21 32.22 -45.48 25.61
N LYS A 22 32.80 -46.23 24.62
CA LYS A 22 34.22 -46.11 24.26
C LYS A 22 34.54 -44.70 23.74
N PRO A 23 35.77 -44.18 23.91
CA PRO A 23 36.14 -42.78 23.58
C PRO A 23 35.76 -42.33 22.17
N ARG A 24 35.96 -43.21 21.19
CA ARG A 24 35.62 -42.90 19.79
C ARG A 24 34.09 -42.73 19.57
N LYS A 25 33.28 -43.57 20.24
CA LYS A 25 31.83 -43.48 20.19
C LYS A 25 31.29 -42.23 20.96
N ARG A 26 31.92 -41.86 22.07
CA ARG A 26 31.59 -40.63 22.83
C ARG A 26 31.75 -39.39 21.95
N ARG A 27 32.83 -39.28 21.16
CA ARG A 27 33.00 -38.12 20.25
C ARG A 27 31.86 -38.03 19.23
N ILE A 28 31.45 -39.15 18.60
CA ILE A 28 30.37 -39.18 17.60
C ILE A 28 29.06 -38.77 18.26
N VAL A 29 28.69 -39.35 19.39
CA VAL A 29 27.45 -39.02 20.10
C VAL A 29 27.46 -37.57 20.59
N GLY A 30 28.61 -37.07 21.10
CA GLY A 30 28.74 -35.65 21.46
C GLY A 30 28.50 -34.68 20.29
N TRP A 31 29.05 -35.00 19.12
CA TRP A 31 28.76 -34.20 17.91
C TRP A 31 27.31 -34.28 17.48
N CYS A 32 26.66 -35.44 17.55
CA CYS A 32 25.26 -35.58 17.25
C CYS A 32 24.37 -34.76 18.20
N ILE A 33 24.65 -34.80 19.50
CA ILE A 33 23.91 -34.00 20.50
C ILE A 33 24.13 -32.51 20.24
N LEU A 34 25.35 -32.06 19.98
CA LEU A 34 25.67 -30.67 19.69
C LEU A 34 24.94 -30.17 18.44
N ILE A 35 24.96 -30.94 17.36
CA ILE A 35 24.26 -30.58 16.11
C ILE A 35 22.76 -30.52 16.36
N THR A 36 22.18 -31.48 17.10
CA THR A 36 20.75 -31.47 17.41
C THR A 36 20.38 -30.25 18.27
N CYS A 37 21.18 -29.89 19.28
CA CYS A 37 20.96 -28.68 20.09
C CYS A 37 21.03 -27.41 19.23
N ILE A 38 22.04 -27.28 18.37
CA ILE A 38 22.19 -26.13 17.47
C ILE A 38 21.01 -26.01 16.51
N THR A 39 20.59 -27.11 15.90
CA THR A 39 19.43 -27.11 14.99
C THR A 39 18.14 -26.77 15.73
N THR A 40 17.93 -27.32 16.93
CA THR A 40 16.73 -27.01 17.74
C THR A 40 16.70 -25.56 18.17
N LEU A 41 17.84 -24.99 18.59
CA LEU A 41 17.95 -23.57 18.95
C LEU A 41 17.73 -22.67 17.72
N TYR A 42 18.29 -23.03 16.59
CA TYR A 42 18.12 -22.27 15.34
C TYR A 42 16.66 -22.31 14.86
N PHE A 43 16.05 -23.49 14.78
CA PHE A 43 14.64 -23.63 14.38
C PHE A 43 13.68 -23.06 15.43
N GLY A 44 13.93 -23.29 16.71
CA GLY A 44 13.13 -22.72 17.79
C GLY A 44 13.22 -21.20 17.82
N GLY A 45 14.43 -20.64 17.69
CA GLY A 45 14.64 -19.19 17.57
C GLY A 45 13.99 -18.60 16.32
N TYR A 46 14.07 -19.29 15.17
CA TYR A 46 13.42 -18.88 13.93
C TYR A 46 11.89 -18.91 14.04
N LEU A 47 11.31 -19.96 14.62
CA LEU A 47 9.87 -20.06 14.86
C LEU A 47 9.39 -19.02 15.87
N PHE A 48 10.15 -18.79 16.95
CA PHE A 48 9.87 -17.75 17.93
C PHE A 48 9.96 -16.34 17.32
N TYR A 49 10.98 -16.08 16.50
CA TYR A 49 11.13 -14.83 15.76
C TYR A 49 9.98 -14.59 14.78
N ARG A 50 9.58 -15.60 13.99
CA ARG A 50 8.42 -15.51 13.08
C ARG A 50 7.10 -15.37 13.83
N GLY A 51 6.90 -16.17 14.87
CA GLY A 51 5.69 -16.12 15.72
C GLY A 51 5.60 -14.78 16.47
N GLY A 52 6.69 -14.30 17.05
CA GLY A 52 6.77 -13.00 17.74
C GLY A 52 6.50 -11.83 16.79
N LYS A 53 6.98 -11.91 15.54
CA LYS A 53 6.73 -10.88 14.52
C LYS A 53 5.25 -10.88 14.07
N ALA A 54 4.66 -12.06 13.89
CA ALA A 54 3.24 -12.20 13.55
C ALA A 54 2.32 -11.74 14.69
N ILE A 55 2.65 -12.10 15.94
CA ILE A 55 1.93 -11.65 17.13
C ILE A 55 2.11 -10.14 17.34
N GLY A 56 3.32 -9.61 17.14
CA GLY A 56 3.59 -8.17 17.21
C GLY A 56 2.78 -7.38 16.17
N GLN A 57 2.66 -7.89 14.95
CA GLN A 57 1.83 -7.27 13.90
C GLN A 57 0.34 -7.34 14.23
N LEU A 58 -0.13 -8.48 14.79
CA LEU A 58 -1.52 -8.63 15.24
C LEU A 58 -1.83 -7.72 16.44
N CYS A 59 -0.92 -7.62 17.41
CA CYS A 59 -1.09 -6.70 18.55
C CYS A 59 -1.04 -5.25 18.11
N GLN A 60 -0.17 -4.89 17.17
CA GLN A 60 -0.05 -3.54 16.64
C GLN A 60 -1.27 -3.14 15.79
N SER A 61 -1.83 -4.06 15.01
CA SER A 61 -3.06 -3.82 14.27
C SER A 61 -4.29 -3.74 15.19
N ALA A 62 -4.34 -4.60 16.23
CA ALA A 62 -5.41 -4.55 17.23
C ALA A 62 -5.32 -3.30 18.10
N TRP A 63 -4.11 -2.89 18.50
CA TRP A 63 -3.89 -1.64 19.24
C TRP A 63 -4.28 -0.41 18.41
N PHE A 64 -3.87 -0.38 17.13
CA PHE A 64 -4.24 0.67 16.18
C PHE A 64 -5.77 0.73 15.99
N SER A 65 -6.44 -0.42 15.88
CA SER A 65 -7.90 -0.48 15.78
C SER A 65 -8.63 -0.01 17.06
N ILE A 66 -8.02 -0.18 18.24
CA ILE A 66 -8.64 0.18 19.53
C ILE A 66 -8.35 1.64 19.91
N THR A 67 -7.15 2.17 19.60
CA THR A 67 -6.72 3.49 20.11
C THR A 67 -6.87 4.63 19.10
N GLU A 68 -6.80 4.34 17.79
CA GLU A 68 -6.95 5.36 16.76
C GLU A 68 -8.25 5.18 15.94
N GLY A 69 -8.88 4.00 16.00
CA GLY A 69 -10.12 3.71 15.27
C GLY A 69 -11.27 4.58 15.72
N ASP A 70 -11.48 4.69 17.02
CA ASP A 70 -12.67 5.38 17.57
C ASP A 70 -12.60 6.91 17.40
N GLU A 71 -11.42 7.53 17.66
CA GLU A 71 -11.28 8.99 17.50
C GLU A 71 -11.22 9.41 16.02
N GLN A 72 -10.64 8.57 15.15
CA GLN A 72 -10.56 8.85 13.71
C GLN A 72 -11.84 8.47 12.96
N GLU A 73 -12.62 7.48 13.42
CA GLU A 73 -13.92 7.17 12.81
C GLU A 73 -14.91 8.31 12.95
N GLU A 74 -14.92 9.04 14.08
CA GLU A 74 -15.78 10.23 14.23
C GLU A 74 -15.31 11.40 13.35
N GLU A 75 -14.00 11.63 13.20
CA GLU A 75 -13.45 12.68 12.33
C GLU A 75 -13.64 12.34 10.85
N TYR A 76 -13.48 11.06 10.47
CA TYR A 76 -13.64 10.60 9.08
C TYR A 76 -15.08 10.29 8.70
N ALA A 77 -15.96 9.97 9.64
CA ALA A 77 -17.39 9.73 9.36
C ALA A 77 -18.07 10.96 8.73
N ASN A 78 -17.60 12.16 9.08
CA ASN A 78 -18.07 13.43 8.51
C ASN A 78 -17.27 13.91 7.28
N SER A 79 -16.23 13.19 6.85
CA SER A 79 -15.33 13.59 5.75
C SER A 79 -15.65 12.96 4.41
N ASP A 80 -16.84 12.37 4.24
CA ASP A 80 -17.24 11.70 2.99
C ASP A 80 -17.38 12.64 1.81
N GLU A 81 -17.58 13.92 2.05
CA GLU A 81 -17.73 14.94 1.03
C GLU A 81 -16.67 16.04 1.15
N TRP A 82 -16.03 16.33 0.02
CA TRP A 82 -15.19 17.50 -0.14
C TRP A 82 -16.05 18.75 0.06
N SER A 83 -15.57 19.73 0.77
CA SER A 83 -16.20 21.05 0.83
C SER A 83 -15.99 21.85 -0.49
N PHE A 84 -16.19 21.21 -1.63
CA PHE A 84 -16.11 21.85 -2.93
C PHE A 84 -17.49 22.43 -3.29
N LYS A 85 -17.55 23.73 -3.63
CA LYS A 85 -18.79 24.42 -3.99
C LYS A 85 -19.32 24.08 -5.40
N GLY A 86 -18.66 23.18 -6.13
CA GLY A 86 -19.04 22.79 -7.48
C GLY A 86 -19.83 21.49 -7.55
N SER A 87 -20.14 21.04 -8.78
CA SER A 87 -20.79 19.77 -9.02
C SER A 87 -19.81 18.62 -8.80
N HIS A 88 -20.22 17.63 -8.01
CA HIS A 88 -19.53 16.35 -7.87
C HIS A 88 -19.82 15.43 -9.05
N ARG A 89 -18.85 14.58 -9.38
CA ARG A 89 -19.02 13.53 -10.38
C ARG A 89 -19.49 12.26 -9.72
N ASP A 90 -20.68 11.81 -10.09
CA ASP A 90 -21.17 10.51 -9.67
C ASP A 90 -20.42 9.38 -10.38
N PHE A 91 -19.99 8.41 -9.60
CA PHE A 91 -19.51 7.13 -10.08
C PHE A 91 -20.56 6.09 -9.69
N PRO A 92 -21.30 5.53 -10.67
CA PRO A 92 -22.31 4.54 -10.36
C PRO A 92 -21.68 3.34 -9.64
N VAL A 93 -22.45 2.76 -8.73
CA VAL A 93 -22.06 1.53 -8.03
C VAL A 93 -21.79 0.45 -9.08
N LEU A 94 -20.58 -0.05 -9.11
CA LEU A 94 -20.18 -1.13 -9.99
C LEU A 94 -20.50 -2.47 -9.32
N GLU A 95 -21.09 -3.40 -10.08
CA GLU A 95 -21.30 -4.75 -9.57
C GLU A 95 -19.96 -5.42 -9.25
N LYS A 96 -19.84 -5.92 -8.03
CA LYS A 96 -18.66 -6.58 -7.51
C LYS A 96 -18.40 -7.89 -8.25
N ASN A 97 -17.31 -7.98 -9.00
CA ASN A 97 -16.89 -9.21 -9.65
C ASN A 97 -15.86 -9.98 -8.79
N ALA A 98 -16.32 -10.72 -7.80
CA ALA A 98 -15.49 -11.43 -6.82
C ALA A 98 -14.52 -12.48 -7.41
N LYS A 99 -14.79 -12.98 -8.62
CA LYS A 99 -14.00 -14.07 -9.24
C LYS A 99 -12.92 -13.58 -10.21
N ARG A 100 -12.79 -12.28 -10.44
CA ARG A 100 -11.86 -11.77 -11.45
C ARG A 100 -10.44 -11.74 -10.96
N TYR A 101 -9.56 -12.38 -11.68
CA TYR A 101 -8.11 -12.24 -11.54
C TYR A 101 -7.61 -11.14 -12.49
N VAL A 102 -6.88 -10.15 -11.94
CA VAL A 102 -6.29 -9.04 -12.70
C VAL A 102 -4.84 -9.35 -13.04
N GLN A 103 -4.51 -9.38 -14.32
CA GLN A 103 -3.13 -9.54 -14.80
C GLN A 103 -2.47 -8.17 -14.90
N LEU A 104 -1.82 -7.70 -13.80
CA LEU A 104 -1.35 -6.33 -13.65
C LEU A 104 -0.56 -5.79 -14.86
N SER A 105 0.38 -6.56 -15.39
CA SER A 105 1.22 -6.11 -16.52
C SER A 105 0.50 -6.10 -17.87
N LYS A 106 -0.66 -6.74 -17.99
CA LYS A 106 -1.46 -6.81 -19.22
C LYS A 106 -2.66 -5.89 -19.15
N ASP A 107 -3.33 -5.88 -17.99
CA ASP A 107 -4.56 -5.12 -17.81
C ASP A 107 -4.29 -3.65 -17.52
N PHE A 108 -3.10 -3.33 -16.97
CA PHE A 108 -2.67 -1.99 -16.61
C PHE A 108 -1.42 -1.59 -17.41
N ASP A 109 -1.60 -1.43 -18.70
CA ASP A 109 -0.56 -1.07 -19.67
C ASP A 109 -0.97 0.12 -20.55
N ASP A 110 -1.74 1.05 -19.99
CA ASP A 110 -2.19 2.23 -20.74
C ASP A 110 -1.00 3.14 -21.08
N LEU A 111 -0.89 3.51 -22.35
CA LEU A 111 0.21 4.30 -22.86
C LEU A 111 0.19 5.74 -22.29
N ASN A 112 1.37 6.30 -22.08
CA ASN A 112 1.50 7.65 -21.55
C ASN A 112 0.81 8.71 -22.43
N ASP A 113 0.84 8.56 -23.76
CA ASP A 113 0.25 9.52 -24.68
C ASP A 113 -1.28 9.59 -24.56
N VAL A 114 -1.93 8.43 -24.35
CA VAL A 114 -3.37 8.35 -24.12
C VAL A 114 -3.73 9.00 -22.79
N GLN A 115 -2.95 8.75 -21.75
CA GLN A 115 -3.12 9.37 -20.44
C GLN A 115 -2.90 10.88 -20.50
N LEU A 116 -1.87 11.34 -21.20
CA LEU A 116 -1.58 12.76 -21.37
C LEU A 116 -2.69 13.48 -22.13
N ALA A 117 -3.24 12.87 -23.16
CA ALA A 117 -4.38 13.42 -23.90
C ALA A 117 -5.62 13.59 -23.00
N ALA A 118 -5.93 12.58 -22.18
CA ALA A 118 -7.02 12.67 -21.21
C ALA A 118 -6.76 13.73 -20.13
N ALA A 119 -5.54 13.80 -19.60
CA ALA A 119 -5.14 14.79 -18.61
C ALA A 119 -5.28 16.22 -19.14
N LYS A 120 -4.87 16.48 -20.39
CA LYS A 120 -5.02 17.79 -21.04
C LYS A 120 -6.49 18.19 -21.25
N LYS A 121 -7.35 17.22 -21.51
CA LYS A 121 -8.77 17.47 -21.78
C LYS A 121 -9.55 17.78 -20.48
N LEU A 122 -9.26 17.07 -19.38
CA LEU A 122 -9.97 17.21 -18.11
C LEU A 122 -9.34 18.25 -17.18
N GLY A 123 -8.02 18.35 -17.18
CA GLY A 123 -7.27 19.05 -16.16
C GLY A 123 -7.12 20.53 -16.33
N ILE A 124 -6.37 21.13 -15.40
CA ILE A 124 -5.95 22.54 -15.45
C ILE A 124 -4.78 22.71 -16.43
N LYS A 125 -4.48 23.97 -16.81
CA LYS A 125 -3.20 24.28 -17.44
C LYS A 125 -2.05 24.04 -16.46
N PRO A 126 -0.90 23.46 -16.89
CA PRO A 126 0.25 23.23 -16.02
C PRO A 126 0.69 24.51 -15.31
N LEU A 127 0.99 24.39 -14.03
CA LEU A 127 1.52 25.47 -13.20
C LEU A 127 3.05 25.48 -13.30
N ASN A 128 3.67 26.65 -13.32
CA ASN A 128 5.12 26.76 -13.32
C ASN A 128 5.74 26.48 -11.95
N SER A 129 5.11 26.98 -10.88
CA SER A 129 5.58 26.87 -9.50
C SER A 129 4.41 26.58 -8.54
N ARG A 130 4.75 26.25 -7.28
CA ARG A 130 3.74 25.95 -6.25
C ARG A 130 2.93 27.18 -5.84
N GLU A 131 3.49 28.36 -5.95
CA GLU A 131 2.84 29.64 -5.66
C GLU A 131 1.70 29.94 -6.64
N ASP A 132 1.79 29.40 -7.87
CA ASP A 132 0.75 29.59 -8.88
C ASP A 132 -0.58 28.90 -8.52
N ILE A 133 -0.62 28.07 -7.47
CA ILE A 133 -1.83 27.38 -7.03
C ILE A 133 -2.96 28.37 -6.71
N THR A 134 -2.63 29.53 -6.15
CA THR A 134 -3.60 30.58 -5.79
C THR A 134 -4.40 31.08 -7.00
N LYS A 135 -3.82 31.01 -8.21
CA LYS A 135 -4.47 31.45 -9.46
C LYS A 135 -5.54 30.50 -9.96
N VAL A 136 -5.50 29.25 -9.51
CA VAL A 136 -6.38 28.16 -9.97
C VAL A 136 -7.08 27.42 -8.86
N GLN A 137 -6.93 27.87 -7.61
CA GLN A 137 -7.46 27.19 -6.40
C GLN A 137 -8.97 26.92 -6.51
N SER A 138 -9.74 27.83 -7.13
CA SER A 138 -11.19 27.62 -7.34
C SER A 138 -11.55 26.46 -8.28
N LYS A 139 -10.57 25.92 -9.01
CA LYS A 139 -10.73 24.78 -9.94
C LYS A 139 -10.19 23.47 -9.37
N LEU A 140 -9.65 23.50 -8.17
CA LEU A 140 -8.97 22.39 -7.55
C LEU A 140 -9.56 22.10 -6.17
N VAL A 141 -9.47 20.85 -5.78
CA VAL A 141 -9.78 20.34 -4.44
C VAL A 141 -8.46 20.11 -3.72
N GLU A 142 -8.30 20.69 -2.55
CA GLU A 142 -7.22 20.35 -1.65
C GLU A 142 -7.52 19.02 -0.98
N LEU A 143 -6.62 18.06 -1.16
CA LEU A 143 -6.78 16.72 -0.62
C LEU A 143 -6.43 16.69 0.86
N LYS A 144 -7.30 16.08 1.65
CA LYS A 144 -7.06 15.69 3.03
C LYS A 144 -7.17 14.19 3.14
N GLU A 145 -6.56 13.59 4.14
CA GLU A 145 -6.75 12.18 4.41
C GLU A 145 -8.21 11.87 4.75
N THR A 146 -8.66 10.70 4.35
CA THR A 146 -10.05 10.25 4.54
C THR A 146 -10.05 8.81 5.06
N LYS A 147 -11.23 8.28 5.33
CA LYS A 147 -11.40 6.85 5.63
C LYS A 147 -11.00 5.92 4.47
N TYR A 148 -10.75 6.45 3.27
CA TYR A 148 -10.41 5.68 2.08
C TYR A 148 -8.92 5.71 1.73
N TYR A 149 -8.23 6.80 2.04
CA TYR A 149 -6.81 6.93 1.72
C TYR A 149 -6.06 7.83 2.70
N THR A 150 -4.75 7.63 2.73
CA THR A 150 -3.78 8.51 3.39
C THR A 150 -2.84 9.13 2.34
N ILE A 151 -2.08 10.13 2.76
CA ILE A 151 -1.19 10.88 1.87
C ILE A 151 0.24 10.77 2.43
N ASP A 152 1.16 10.24 1.62
CA ASP A 152 2.59 10.26 1.94
C ASP A 152 3.14 11.70 1.90
N PRO A 153 4.29 11.98 2.53
CA PRO A 153 4.99 13.25 2.34
C PRO A 153 5.25 13.50 0.85
N LEU A 154 4.60 14.52 0.30
CA LEU A 154 4.65 14.87 -1.13
C LEU A 154 5.86 15.78 -1.43
N THR A 155 7.03 15.18 -1.67
CA THR A 155 8.28 15.93 -1.93
C THR A 155 8.28 16.64 -3.29
N HIS A 156 7.72 15.99 -4.32
CA HIS A 156 7.69 16.47 -5.71
C HIS A 156 6.25 16.57 -6.27
N SER A 157 5.29 16.83 -5.43
CA SER A 157 3.91 17.13 -5.80
C SER A 157 3.21 17.87 -4.66
N ILE A 158 2.02 18.40 -4.90
CA ILE A 158 1.21 19.12 -3.91
C ILE A 158 -0.19 18.48 -3.84
N PRO A 159 -0.88 18.49 -2.68
CA PRO A 159 -2.10 17.72 -2.44
C PRO A 159 -3.33 18.38 -3.07
N TYR A 160 -3.32 18.53 -4.38
CA TYR A 160 -4.43 19.13 -5.13
C TYR A 160 -4.81 18.26 -6.34
N LEU A 161 -6.09 18.15 -6.61
CA LEU A 161 -6.65 17.51 -7.81
C LEU A 161 -7.83 18.33 -8.35
N VAL A 162 -8.18 18.11 -9.62
CA VAL A 162 -9.48 18.57 -10.13
C VAL A 162 -10.62 17.80 -9.46
N PRO A 163 -11.83 18.36 -9.34
CA PRO A 163 -12.95 17.73 -8.63
C PRO A 163 -13.24 16.29 -9.09
N ASP A 164 -13.31 16.05 -10.39
CA ASP A 164 -13.55 14.70 -10.94
C ASP A 164 -12.51 13.67 -10.46
N ALA A 165 -11.25 14.08 -10.28
CA ALA A 165 -10.19 13.19 -9.82
C ALA A 165 -10.23 12.97 -8.30
N ALA A 166 -10.70 13.95 -7.54
CA ALA A 166 -10.93 13.81 -6.12
C ALA A 166 -12.13 12.88 -5.83
N ASP A 167 -13.23 13.03 -6.58
CA ASP A 167 -14.39 12.13 -6.51
C ASP A 167 -14.03 10.70 -6.89
N PHE A 168 -13.14 10.53 -7.88
CA PHE A 168 -12.60 9.21 -8.26
C PHE A 168 -11.90 8.52 -7.09
N LEU A 169 -11.11 9.23 -6.28
CA LEU A 169 -10.46 8.65 -5.10
C LEU A 169 -11.47 8.09 -4.10
N THR A 170 -12.57 8.82 -3.87
CA THR A 170 -13.65 8.36 -3.01
C THR A 170 -14.31 7.10 -3.56
N ALA A 171 -14.62 7.08 -4.86
CA ALA A 171 -15.22 5.91 -5.51
C ALA A 171 -14.29 4.70 -5.48
N LEU A 172 -12.99 4.90 -5.74
CA LEU A 172 -11.98 3.84 -5.67
C LEU A 172 -11.89 3.26 -4.25
N GLY A 173 -11.89 4.12 -3.23
CA GLY A 173 -11.80 3.68 -1.84
C GLY A 173 -13.02 2.90 -1.38
N LYS A 174 -14.22 3.38 -1.70
CA LYS A 174 -15.47 2.65 -1.46
C LYS A 174 -15.42 1.24 -2.08
N LEU A 175 -15.09 1.17 -3.36
CA LEU A 175 -15.04 -0.11 -4.07
C LEU A 175 -13.95 -1.06 -3.54
N MET A 176 -12.76 -0.54 -3.20
CA MET A 176 -11.70 -1.33 -2.60
C MET A 176 -12.14 -1.91 -1.24
N GLN A 177 -12.75 -1.11 -0.36
CA GLN A 177 -13.24 -1.55 0.94
C GLN A 177 -14.38 -2.57 0.82
N GLU A 178 -15.23 -2.46 -0.19
CA GLU A 178 -16.22 -3.50 -0.51
C GLU A 178 -15.57 -4.82 -0.93
N TYR A 179 -14.45 -4.77 -1.66
CA TYR A 179 -13.74 -5.98 -2.08
C TYR A 179 -13.04 -6.67 -0.92
N ASN A 180 -12.37 -5.95 -0.05
CA ASN A 180 -11.60 -6.54 1.05
C ASN A 180 -12.42 -6.75 2.33
N GLY A 181 -13.59 -6.12 2.45
CA GLY A 181 -14.43 -6.19 3.64
C GLY A 181 -13.79 -5.55 4.88
N THR A 182 -12.82 -4.65 4.69
CA THR A 182 -12.09 -3.94 5.76
C THR A 182 -12.10 -2.44 5.51
N HIS A 183 -11.65 -1.67 6.51
CA HIS A 183 -11.45 -0.22 6.40
C HIS A 183 -10.02 0.16 5.95
N SER A 184 -9.28 -0.77 5.31
CA SER A 184 -7.92 -0.49 4.84
C SER A 184 -7.88 0.64 3.81
N ARG A 185 -6.94 1.55 4.01
CA ARG A 185 -6.74 2.75 3.19
C ARG A 185 -5.54 2.57 2.27
N PHE A 186 -5.68 2.96 1.02
CA PHE A 186 -4.54 3.07 0.12
C PHE A 186 -3.75 4.37 0.38
N ILE A 187 -2.54 4.47 -0.15
CA ILE A 187 -1.63 5.60 0.10
C ILE A 187 -1.35 6.33 -1.21
N LEU A 188 -1.62 7.64 -1.23
CA LEU A 188 -1.25 8.53 -2.32
C LEU A 188 0.24 8.89 -2.21
N THR A 189 1.01 8.64 -3.24
CA THR A 189 2.45 8.93 -3.28
C THR A 189 2.81 10.07 -4.21
N SER A 190 1.94 10.43 -5.14
CA SER A 190 2.09 11.61 -5.99
C SER A 190 0.74 12.05 -6.55
N VAL A 191 0.55 13.36 -6.66
CA VAL A 191 -0.66 13.99 -7.21
C VAL A 191 -0.27 15.17 -8.10
N LEU A 192 -0.82 16.39 -7.95
CA LEU A 192 -0.50 17.52 -8.80
C LEU A 192 1.01 17.90 -8.71
N ARG A 193 1.67 18.01 -9.85
CA ARG A 193 3.05 18.49 -9.98
C ARG A 193 3.08 19.83 -10.71
N THR A 194 3.94 20.71 -10.24
CA THR A 194 4.26 21.95 -10.97
C THR A 194 5.48 21.75 -11.88
N GLY A 195 5.75 22.69 -12.78
CA GLY A 195 6.95 22.67 -13.61
C GLY A 195 8.24 22.63 -12.79
N SER A 196 8.29 23.32 -11.64
CA SER A 196 9.42 23.28 -10.71
C SER A 196 9.58 21.89 -10.07
N ASP A 197 8.48 21.20 -9.71
CA ASP A 197 8.53 19.83 -9.17
C ASP A 197 9.06 18.84 -10.22
N VAL A 198 8.56 18.93 -11.46
CA VAL A 198 9.04 18.09 -12.57
C VAL A 198 10.53 18.31 -12.84
N LYS A 199 10.97 19.58 -12.87
CA LYS A 199 12.38 19.93 -13.05
C LYS A 199 13.26 19.44 -11.90
N SER A 200 12.77 19.49 -10.67
CA SER A 200 13.47 18.94 -9.50
C SER A 200 13.57 17.41 -9.58
N LEU A 201 12.46 16.75 -9.92
CA LEU A 201 12.41 15.28 -10.05
C LEU A 201 13.32 14.79 -11.18
N SER A 202 13.40 15.48 -12.32
CA SER A 202 14.23 15.08 -13.46
C SER A 202 15.73 15.11 -13.18
N ARG A 203 16.17 15.90 -12.17
CA ARG A 203 17.57 15.91 -11.73
C ARG A 203 17.97 14.64 -10.99
N THR A 204 17.03 14.01 -10.33
CA THR A 204 17.24 12.79 -9.53
C THR A 204 16.76 11.52 -10.24
N ASN A 205 15.82 11.67 -11.17
CA ASN A 205 15.23 10.57 -11.93
C ASN A 205 15.18 10.92 -13.42
N GLY A 206 16.16 10.45 -14.20
CA GLY A 206 16.26 10.70 -15.64
C GLY A 206 15.07 10.22 -16.49
N ASN A 207 14.14 9.44 -15.91
CA ASN A 207 12.92 9.00 -16.57
C ASN A 207 11.74 9.98 -16.37
N ALA A 208 11.91 11.07 -15.61
CA ALA A 208 10.86 12.06 -15.41
C ALA A 208 10.64 12.86 -16.69
N SER A 209 9.51 12.61 -17.35
CA SER A 209 9.11 13.33 -18.57
C SER A 209 8.78 14.79 -18.25
N GLN A 210 9.26 15.71 -19.07
CA GLN A 210 8.86 17.14 -19.00
C GLN A 210 7.33 17.29 -19.26
N ASN A 211 6.72 16.35 -19.95
CA ASN A 211 5.28 16.29 -20.22
C ASN A 211 4.57 15.33 -19.25
N SER A 212 4.67 15.58 -17.96
CA SER A 212 4.04 14.74 -16.95
C SER A 212 2.53 14.95 -16.90
N CYS A 213 1.76 13.84 -16.91
CA CYS A 213 0.30 13.86 -16.72
C CYS A 213 -0.11 14.48 -15.37
N HIS A 214 0.74 14.39 -14.36
CA HIS A 214 0.50 14.99 -13.04
C HIS A 214 0.37 16.52 -13.07
N CYS A 215 0.93 17.18 -14.10
CA CYS A 215 0.85 18.64 -14.20
C CYS A 215 -0.56 19.19 -14.45
N TYR A 216 -1.52 18.32 -14.72
CA TYR A 216 -2.90 18.68 -15.05
C TYR A 216 -3.87 18.48 -13.88
N GLY A 217 -3.43 17.92 -12.74
CA GLY A 217 -4.27 17.66 -11.57
C GLY A 217 -5.29 16.54 -11.74
N THR A 218 -5.06 15.63 -12.69
CA THR A 218 -5.94 14.50 -13.01
C THR A 218 -5.29 13.16 -12.78
N THR A 219 -4.01 13.16 -12.40
CA THR A 219 -3.16 11.97 -12.33
C THR A 219 -2.65 11.74 -10.93
N ILE A 220 -2.66 10.48 -10.52
CA ILE A 220 -2.45 10.03 -9.15
C ILE A 220 -1.53 8.81 -9.17
N ASP A 221 -0.53 8.77 -8.30
CA ASP A 221 0.24 7.56 -8.02
C ASP A 221 -0.20 6.98 -6.68
N ILE A 222 -0.57 5.69 -6.67
CA ILE A 222 -0.97 4.94 -5.47
C ILE A 222 0.00 3.79 -5.30
N THR A 223 0.68 3.71 -4.13
CA THR A 223 1.54 2.56 -3.86
C THR A 223 0.72 1.29 -3.63
N TYR A 224 1.26 0.14 -4.06
CA TYR A 224 0.61 -1.16 -3.91
C TYR A 224 1.34 -2.11 -2.95
N ASN A 225 2.40 -1.64 -2.29
CA ASN A 225 3.16 -2.43 -1.31
C ASN A 225 3.04 -1.92 0.13
N ARG A 226 2.28 -0.85 0.34
CA ARG A 226 1.99 -0.23 1.64
C ARG A 226 0.52 0.20 1.70
N PHE A 227 -0.06 0.08 2.88
CA PHE A 227 -1.44 0.48 3.20
C PHE A 227 -1.48 1.04 4.62
N ASP A 228 -2.44 1.88 4.93
CA ASP A 228 -2.73 2.40 6.28
C ASP A 228 -1.50 3.00 7.00
N ARG A 229 -0.67 3.77 6.31
CA ARG A 229 0.60 4.33 6.83
C ARG A 229 1.58 3.26 7.35
N ARG A 230 1.34 1.98 7.10
CA ARG A 230 2.26 0.91 7.48
C ARG A 230 3.51 0.95 6.60
N GLY A 231 4.60 0.42 7.11
CA GLY A 231 5.79 0.14 6.31
C GLY A 231 5.48 -0.82 5.15
N ILE A 232 6.50 -1.17 4.36
CA ILE A 232 6.35 -2.12 3.25
C ILE A 232 5.90 -3.47 3.81
N THR A 233 4.64 -3.83 3.56
CA THR A 233 4.03 -5.09 4.01
C THR A 233 3.95 -6.12 2.90
N ASN A 234 3.92 -5.68 1.63
CA ASN A 234 3.65 -6.52 0.47
C ASN A 234 2.39 -7.38 0.66
N ASP A 235 1.33 -6.78 1.20
CA ASP A 235 0.05 -7.46 1.39
C ASP A 235 -0.56 -7.82 0.04
N VAL A 236 -0.52 -9.11 -0.29
CA VAL A 236 -0.95 -9.63 -1.59
C VAL A 236 -2.45 -9.47 -1.76
N GLN A 237 -3.22 -9.61 -0.68
CA GLN A 237 -4.68 -9.51 -0.74
C GLN A 237 -5.12 -8.07 -0.96
N LEU A 238 -4.62 -7.12 -0.16
CA LEU A 238 -4.95 -5.69 -0.32
C LEU A 238 -4.51 -5.17 -1.69
N LYS A 239 -3.34 -5.60 -2.18
CA LYS A 239 -2.90 -5.29 -3.55
C LYS A 239 -3.87 -5.82 -4.60
N ALA A 240 -4.34 -7.06 -4.44
CA ALA A 240 -5.28 -7.67 -5.36
C ALA A 240 -6.63 -6.95 -5.36
N ASP A 241 -7.13 -6.56 -4.19
CA ASP A 241 -8.41 -5.88 -4.03
C ASP A 241 -8.36 -4.45 -4.60
N LEU A 242 -7.28 -3.71 -4.35
CA LEU A 242 -7.02 -2.41 -5.00
C LEU A 242 -6.96 -2.56 -6.53
N ALA A 243 -6.24 -3.57 -7.03
CA ALA A 243 -6.15 -3.83 -8.47
C ALA A 243 -7.51 -4.18 -9.08
N ARG A 244 -8.35 -4.94 -8.38
CA ARG A 244 -9.72 -5.28 -8.85
C ARG A 244 -10.59 -4.04 -8.93
N ALA A 245 -10.57 -3.19 -7.90
CA ALA A 245 -11.32 -1.93 -7.89
C ALA A 245 -10.88 -1.01 -9.05
N LEU A 246 -9.57 -0.86 -9.26
CA LEU A 246 -9.02 -0.11 -10.38
C LEU A 246 -9.42 -0.71 -11.74
N TYR A 247 -9.43 -2.03 -11.87
CA TYR A 247 -9.81 -2.70 -13.10
C TYR A 247 -11.28 -2.43 -13.46
N ASP A 248 -12.18 -2.50 -12.49
CA ASP A 248 -13.60 -2.28 -12.74
C ASP A 248 -13.86 -0.82 -13.11
N LEU A 249 -13.26 0.15 -12.43
CA LEU A 249 -13.31 1.56 -12.78
C LEU A 249 -12.71 1.85 -14.17
N LYS A 250 -11.59 1.19 -14.53
CA LYS A 250 -11.01 1.28 -15.87
C LYS A 250 -11.94 0.71 -16.93
N LYS A 251 -12.56 -0.45 -16.69
CA LYS A 251 -13.52 -1.07 -17.63
C LYS A 251 -14.78 -0.25 -17.80
N ALA A 252 -15.23 0.42 -16.75
CA ALA A 252 -16.32 1.37 -16.83
C ALA A 252 -15.95 2.68 -17.55
N GLY A 253 -14.69 2.85 -17.94
CA GLY A 253 -14.24 4.01 -18.71
C GLY A 253 -13.84 5.22 -17.88
N TYR A 254 -13.66 5.11 -16.56
CA TYR A 254 -13.39 6.23 -15.67
C TYR A 254 -11.92 6.61 -15.55
N CYS A 255 -11.01 5.68 -15.83
CA CYS A 255 -9.57 5.95 -15.73
C CYS A 255 -8.74 5.14 -16.73
N TYR A 256 -7.52 5.58 -16.91
CA TYR A 256 -6.40 4.81 -17.45
C TYR A 256 -5.48 4.42 -16.30
N VAL A 257 -4.87 3.24 -16.38
CA VAL A 257 -4.00 2.73 -15.33
C VAL A 257 -2.75 2.11 -15.92
N LYS A 258 -1.58 2.48 -15.38
CA LYS A 258 -0.29 1.86 -15.68
C LYS A 258 0.31 1.24 -14.43
N TYR A 259 0.74 -0.01 -14.53
CA TYR A 259 1.43 -0.71 -13.45
C TYR A 259 2.92 -0.42 -13.51
N GLU A 260 3.43 0.40 -12.60
CA GLU A 260 4.83 0.82 -12.53
C GLU A 260 5.62 -0.01 -11.52
N LYS A 261 6.27 -1.08 -12.00
CA LYS A 261 7.02 -2.03 -11.16
C LYS A 261 8.19 -1.39 -10.42
N LYS A 262 8.94 -0.49 -11.08
CA LYS A 262 10.14 0.13 -10.50
C LYS A 262 9.79 1.11 -9.37
N GLN A 263 8.66 1.79 -9.48
CA GLN A 263 8.19 2.77 -8.51
C GLN A 263 7.22 2.16 -7.48
N ALA A 264 6.86 0.88 -7.65
CA ALA A 264 5.92 0.14 -6.83
C ALA A 264 4.57 0.87 -6.66
N CYS A 265 4.05 1.46 -7.75
CA CYS A 265 2.78 2.17 -7.75
C CYS A 265 1.90 1.83 -8.96
N PHE A 266 0.61 2.13 -8.83
CA PHE A 266 -0.31 2.30 -9.94
C PHE A 266 -0.32 3.78 -10.33
N HIS A 267 0.03 4.08 -11.57
CA HIS A 267 -0.08 5.40 -12.16
C HIS A 267 -1.44 5.52 -12.86
N ILE A 268 -2.30 6.39 -12.35
CA ILE A 268 -3.71 6.46 -12.69
C ILE A 268 -4.03 7.85 -13.23
N THR A 269 -4.64 7.93 -14.41
CA THR A 269 -5.15 9.19 -14.96
C THR A 269 -6.67 9.08 -15.14
N VAL A 270 -7.40 9.97 -14.47
CA VAL A 270 -8.86 10.04 -14.55
C VAL A 270 -9.28 10.55 -15.93
N ARG A 271 -10.29 9.92 -16.52
CA ARG A 271 -10.79 10.25 -17.85
C ARG A 271 -11.88 11.32 -17.76
N PRO A 272 -11.94 12.25 -18.72
CA PRO A 272 -13.08 13.12 -18.86
C PRO A 272 -14.36 12.29 -19.11
N LYS A 273 -15.51 12.89 -18.79
CA LYS A 273 -16.82 12.37 -19.17
C LYS A 273 -16.97 12.32 -20.69
#